data_40a258afcd7d68f0976f2ba161863cf3
#
_entry.id   40a258afcd7d68f0976f2ba161863cf3
#
_cell.length_a   1.000
_cell.length_b   1.000
_cell.length_c   1.000
_cell.angle_alpha   90.00
_cell.angle_beta   90.00
_cell.angle_gamma   90.00
#
_symmetry.space_group_name_H-M   'P 1'
#
loop_
_entity.id
_entity.type
_entity.pdbx_description
1 polymer ?
#
loop_
_entity_poly.entity_id
_entity_poly.type
_entity_poly.pdbx_seq_one_letter_code
_entity_poly.pdbx_strand_id
1 'polypeptide(L)'
;MITSTIMEFFSGGQLSQFMDQTNPLSEVTHKRRLSALGEGGLVKERAGFEVRDVHPTHYGRICPVETPEGQNIGLINTLATYAKVNEHGFIEAPYKVMKDGKILNEVVYLTATQEEGKKIAAASNKLDENGQFIDKLVVTRMDGEILHRPVAECGYADLSSHMVVGVAASLIPFLEHDDANRALMGSNMQRQAVPLLKPDAPMVGTGVEKLVARDSWECVKAKRSGVVEKVDGKHIYVMGEDDGEIYIDYYPLQKNLRTNQNTSFDQKPIVKLGQRVEKNQIIADGPNMDQGELALGINAMVAFMPWNGYNFEDAIVISERLIRKDAFTSVHIYEKEVEARELKHGVEEITRDIPNVRDDELAHLDESGIVKIGTTIRGGMILVGKVSPKGEVKPTPEERLLRAIFGEKAGHVINKSLYCPPGME
;
A
#
# COMPACT_ATOMS: atom_id res chain seq x y z
N MET A 1 -34.37 5.69 -0.31
CA MET A 1 -34.02 6.44 -1.53
C MET A 1 -32.69 7.17 -1.36
N ILE A 2 -32.53 8.19 -0.52
CA ILE A 2 -31.25 8.93 -0.34
C ILE A 2 -30.07 8.01 0.03
N THR A 3 -30.23 7.17 1.07
CA THR A 3 -29.20 6.20 1.48
C THR A 3 -28.82 5.25 0.37
N SER A 4 -29.79 4.78 -0.41
CA SER A 4 -29.57 3.87 -1.56
C SER A 4 -28.74 4.55 -2.66
N THR A 5 -29.04 5.81 -3.00
CA THR A 5 -28.26 6.57 -3.99
C THR A 5 -26.83 6.85 -3.53
N ILE A 6 -26.63 7.16 -2.24
CA ILE A 6 -25.29 7.36 -1.68
C ILE A 6 -24.49 6.03 -1.71
N MET A 7 -25.14 4.92 -1.33
CA MET A 7 -24.48 3.61 -1.39
C MET A 7 -24.13 3.20 -2.83
N GLU A 8 -25.02 3.48 -3.80
CA GLU A 8 -24.78 3.23 -5.21
C GLU A 8 -23.58 4.05 -5.74
N PHE A 9 -23.46 5.33 -5.34
CA PHE A 9 -22.33 6.17 -5.68
C PHE A 9 -21.00 5.56 -5.18
N PHE A 10 -20.92 5.11 -3.93
CA PHE A 10 -19.72 4.53 -3.37
C PHE A 10 -19.45 3.09 -3.83
N SER A 11 -20.44 2.34 -4.25
CA SER A 11 -20.27 0.95 -4.73
C SER A 11 -20.04 0.84 -6.24
N GLY A 12 -20.56 1.78 -7.03
CA GLY A 12 -20.51 1.74 -8.51
C GLY A 12 -19.69 2.86 -9.16
N GLY A 13 -19.25 3.87 -8.40
CA GLY A 13 -18.50 5.01 -8.93
C GLY A 13 -17.10 4.62 -9.42
N GLN A 14 -16.68 5.10 -10.58
CA GLN A 14 -15.37 4.82 -11.18
C GLN A 14 -14.19 5.32 -10.30
N LEU A 15 -14.39 6.38 -9.53
CA LEU A 15 -13.38 6.96 -8.63
C LEU A 15 -13.40 6.33 -7.24
N SER A 16 -14.47 5.62 -6.87
CA SER A 16 -14.54 4.80 -5.67
C SER A 16 -13.95 3.43 -5.99
N GLN A 17 -12.73 3.19 -5.57
CA GLN A 17 -11.94 2.02 -5.91
C GLN A 17 -11.62 1.18 -4.68
N PHE A 18 -11.45 -0.13 -4.91
CA PHE A 18 -10.93 -1.03 -3.91
C PHE A 18 -9.50 -0.61 -3.56
N MET A 19 -9.23 -0.32 -2.29
CA MET A 19 -7.96 0.25 -1.87
C MET A 19 -6.81 -0.73 -2.07
N ASP A 20 -5.71 -0.23 -2.63
CA ASP A 20 -4.45 -0.96 -2.71
C ASP A 20 -3.79 -0.96 -1.32
N GLN A 21 -3.74 -2.14 -0.70
CA GLN A 21 -3.21 -2.39 0.64
C GLN A 21 -2.02 -3.35 0.64
N THR A 22 -1.25 -3.40 -0.42
CA THR A 22 -0.06 -4.25 -0.49
C THR A 22 0.95 -3.89 0.59
N ASN A 23 1.18 -2.59 0.79
CA ASN A 23 2.06 -2.03 1.81
C ASN A 23 1.59 -0.62 2.23
N PRO A 24 2.15 -0.02 3.30
CA PRO A 24 1.75 1.32 3.76
C PRO A 24 1.86 2.40 2.69
N LEU A 25 2.92 2.32 1.86
CA LEU A 25 3.16 3.28 0.79
C LEU A 25 2.09 3.20 -0.31
N SER A 26 1.67 2.00 -0.70
CA SER A 26 0.62 1.80 -1.72
C SER A 26 -0.72 2.40 -1.26
N GLU A 27 -1.04 2.27 0.02
CA GLU A 27 -2.25 2.86 0.62
C GLU A 27 -2.21 4.39 0.60
N VAL A 28 -1.11 4.99 1.06
CA VAL A 28 -0.93 6.44 1.07
C VAL A 28 -0.99 7.02 -0.34
N THR A 29 -0.29 6.40 -1.30
CA THR A 29 -0.26 6.88 -2.69
C THR A 29 -1.59 6.70 -3.40
N HIS A 30 -2.35 5.64 -3.10
CA HIS A 30 -3.69 5.44 -3.66
C HIS A 30 -4.66 6.54 -3.20
N LYS A 31 -4.60 6.91 -1.93
CA LYS A 31 -5.43 8.02 -1.37
C LYS A 31 -5.07 9.39 -1.96
N ARG A 32 -3.86 9.57 -2.47
CA ARG A 32 -3.35 10.82 -3.07
C ARG A 32 -3.39 10.82 -4.61
N ARG A 33 -4.06 9.85 -5.22
CA ARG A 33 -4.13 9.71 -6.67
C ARG A 33 -5.11 10.69 -7.29
N LEU A 34 -4.70 11.29 -8.41
CA LEU A 34 -5.47 12.19 -9.23
C LEU A 34 -5.79 11.51 -10.56
N SER A 35 -7.05 11.42 -10.93
CA SER A 35 -7.49 10.83 -12.19
C SER A 35 -8.14 11.88 -13.09
N ALA A 36 -7.72 11.93 -14.35
CA ALA A 36 -8.40 12.73 -15.37
C ALA A 36 -9.64 12.02 -15.95
N LEU A 37 -9.81 10.73 -15.60
CA LEU A 37 -10.90 9.88 -16.07
C LEU A 37 -12.09 9.95 -15.09
N GLY A 38 -13.24 9.48 -15.52
CA GLY A 38 -14.42 9.37 -14.69
C GLY A 38 -15.57 10.24 -15.16
N GLU A 39 -16.59 10.36 -14.32
CA GLU A 39 -17.78 11.16 -14.63
C GLU A 39 -17.41 12.65 -14.72
N GLY A 40 -17.73 13.28 -15.85
CA GLY A 40 -17.34 14.65 -16.15
C GLY A 40 -15.87 14.85 -16.56
N GLY A 41 -15.07 13.78 -16.61
CA GLY A 41 -13.68 13.78 -17.03
C GLY A 41 -13.46 13.38 -18.49
N LEU A 42 -12.20 13.03 -18.81
CA LEU A 42 -11.80 12.61 -20.14
C LEU A 42 -12.16 11.15 -20.40
N VAL A 43 -12.35 10.83 -21.68
CA VAL A 43 -12.46 9.45 -22.16
C VAL A 43 -11.07 9.02 -22.64
N LYS A 44 -10.60 7.87 -22.18
CA LYS A 44 -9.25 7.34 -22.41
C LYS A 44 -8.87 7.29 -23.89
N GLU A 45 -9.79 6.82 -24.75
CA GLU A 45 -9.56 6.66 -26.18
C GLU A 45 -9.49 8.00 -26.92
N ARG A 46 -10.00 9.08 -26.32
CA ARG A 46 -10.01 10.44 -26.89
C ARG A 46 -8.91 11.34 -26.32
N ALA A 47 -8.16 10.85 -25.32
CA ALA A 47 -7.09 11.61 -24.70
C ALA A 47 -5.84 11.65 -25.61
N GLY A 48 -5.54 12.79 -26.18
CA GLY A 48 -4.33 13.05 -26.97
C GLY A 48 -3.07 13.24 -26.11
N PHE A 49 -1.97 13.62 -26.74
CA PHE A 49 -0.70 13.85 -26.05
C PHE A 49 -0.74 15.08 -25.13
N GLU A 50 -1.41 16.15 -25.53
CA GLU A 50 -1.46 17.41 -24.79
C GLU A 50 -1.96 17.28 -23.35
N VAL A 51 -2.97 16.43 -23.13
CA VAL A 51 -3.54 16.20 -21.79
C VAL A 51 -2.71 15.25 -20.93
N ARG A 52 -1.71 14.60 -21.52
CA ARG A 52 -0.80 13.66 -20.86
C ARG A 52 0.55 14.27 -20.51
N ASP A 53 0.86 15.43 -21.10
CA ASP A 53 2.12 16.12 -20.90
C ASP A 53 2.19 16.79 -19.53
N VAL A 54 3.42 17.02 -19.06
CA VAL A 54 3.68 17.79 -17.85
C VAL A 54 3.63 19.28 -18.19
N HIS A 55 2.73 19.99 -17.53
CA HIS A 55 2.59 21.44 -17.68
C HIS A 55 3.37 22.19 -16.58
N PRO A 56 3.90 23.40 -16.80
CA PRO A 56 4.59 24.20 -15.78
C PRO A 56 3.78 24.40 -14.49
N THR A 57 2.45 24.46 -14.57
CA THR A 57 1.55 24.57 -13.41
C THR A 57 1.52 23.32 -12.51
N HIS A 58 2.09 22.20 -12.96
CA HIS A 58 2.24 20.99 -12.14
C HIS A 58 3.26 21.16 -11.03
N TYR A 59 4.17 22.12 -11.15
CA TYR A 59 5.23 22.36 -10.17
C TYR A 59 4.67 22.53 -8.75
N GLY A 60 5.14 21.70 -7.82
CA GLY A 60 4.67 21.71 -6.44
C GLY A 60 3.24 21.23 -6.20
N ARG A 61 2.51 20.81 -7.25
CA ARG A 61 1.11 20.36 -7.20
C ARG A 61 0.96 18.90 -7.59
N ILE A 62 1.49 18.52 -8.73
CA ILE A 62 1.39 17.17 -9.29
C ILE A 62 2.78 16.62 -9.54
N CYS A 63 3.05 15.41 -9.10
CA CYS A 63 4.33 14.75 -9.33
C CYS A 63 4.57 14.55 -10.84
N PRO A 64 5.70 15.01 -11.39
CA PRO A 64 6.01 14.85 -12.81
C PRO A 64 6.48 13.44 -13.19
N VAL A 65 6.83 12.62 -12.20
CA VAL A 65 7.45 11.29 -12.37
C VAL A 65 6.46 10.16 -12.14
N GLU A 66 5.67 10.24 -11.08
CA GLU A 66 4.79 9.15 -10.67
C GLU A 66 3.50 9.11 -11.49
N THR A 67 3.45 8.25 -12.52
CA THR A 67 2.29 7.97 -13.36
C THR A 67 2.34 6.49 -13.79
N PRO A 68 1.20 5.85 -14.10
CA PRO A 68 1.22 4.49 -14.64
C PRO A 68 1.96 4.40 -15.99
N GLU A 69 2.49 3.23 -16.28
CA GLU A 69 2.97 2.88 -17.61
C GLU A 69 1.80 2.39 -18.49
N GLY A 70 1.90 2.61 -19.81
CA GLY A 70 0.92 2.13 -20.78
C GLY A 70 -0.22 3.12 -21.05
N GLN A 71 -1.42 2.64 -21.28
CA GLN A 71 -2.54 3.42 -21.81
C GLN A 71 -3.00 4.60 -20.94
N ASN A 72 -2.78 4.52 -19.63
CA ASN A 72 -3.18 5.54 -18.65
C ASN A 72 -2.08 6.56 -18.32
N ILE A 73 -0.95 6.52 -19.04
CA ILE A 73 0.16 7.45 -18.81
C ILE A 73 -0.32 8.90 -18.90
N GLY A 74 0.07 9.72 -17.93
CA GLY A 74 -0.31 11.14 -17.86
C GLY A 74 -1.78 11.42 -17.52
N LEU A 75 -2.68 10.43 -17.55
CA LEU A 75 -4.10 10.58 -17.18
C LEU A 75 -4.35 10.29 -15.70
N ILE A 76 -3.49 9.47 -15.09
CA ILE A 76 -3.51 9.17 -13.67
C ILE A 76 -2.20 9.66 -13.10
N ASN A 77 -2.27 10.64 -12.22
CA ASN A 77 -1.14 11.30 -11.59
C ASN A 77 -1.25 11.21 -10.07
N THR A 78 -0.24 11.69 -9.39
CA THR A 78 -0.19 11.71 -7.92
C THR A 78 0.03 13.12 -7.42
N LEU A 79 -0.65 13.48 -6.34
CA LEU A 79 -0.51 14.76 -5.67
C LEU A 79 0.92 14.89 -5.11
N ALA A 80 1.57 16.04 -5.33
CA ALA A 80 2.89 16.31 -4.79
C ALA A 80 2.88 16.33 -3.24
N THR A 81 4.04 16.12 -2.64
CA THR A 81 4.16 15.84 -1.20
C THR A 81 3.50 16.89 -0.30
N TYR A 82 3.70 18.17 -0.59
CA TYR A 82 3.19 19.28 0.22
C TYR A 82 1.92 19.93 -0.34
N ALA A 83 1.45 19.50 -1.51
CA ALA A 83 0.27 20.06 -2.16
C ALA A 83 -1.00 19.75 -1.35
N LYS A 84 -1.95 20.66 -1.41
CA LYS A 84 -3.27 20.54 -0.80
C LYS A 84 -4.35 20.87 -1.83
N VAL A 85 -5.55 20.36 -1.59
CA VAL A 85 -6.74 20.74 -2.34
C VAL A 85 -7.55 21.72 -1.49
N ASN A 86 -7.89 22.89 -2.05
CA ASN A 86 -8.67 23.90 -1.34
C ASN A 86 -10.18 23.56 -1.34
N GLU A 87 -10.97 24.38 -0.66
CA GLU A 87 -12.44 24.21 -0.53
C GLU A 87 -13.18 24.25 -1.88
N HIS A 88 -12.57 24.86 -2.90
CA HIS A 88 -13.11 24.95 -4.25
C HIS A 88 -12.65 23.83 -5.19
N GLY A 89 -11.81 22.89 -4.70
CA GLY A 89 -11.28 21.78 -5.47
C GLY A 89 -10.02 22.09 -6.28
N PHE A 90 -9.41 23.26 -6.14
CA PHE A 90 -8.13 23.58 -6.78
C PHE A 90 -6.93 23.10 -5.98
N ILE A 91 -5.90 22.64 -6.70
CA ILE A 91 -4.65 22.20 -6.06
C ILE A 91 -3.77 23.41 -5.81
N GLU A 92 -3.28 23.53 -4.59
CA GLU A 92 -2.43 24.61 -4.11
C GLU A 92 -1.05 24.08 -3.72
N ALA A 93 0.00 24.88 -4.02
CA ALA A 93 1.36 24.62 -3.60
C ALA A 93 1.80 25.61 -2.53
N PRO A 94 2.60 25.18 -1.53
CA PRO A 94 3.09 26.04 -0.46
C PRO A 94 4.34 26.79 -0.87
N TYR A 95 4.39 28.06 -0.52
CA TYR A 95 5.53 28.95 -0.71
C TYR A 95 5.83 29.75 0.55
N LYS A 96 7.08 30.01 0.84
CA LYS A 96 7.50 30.93 1.89
C LYS A 96 7.43 32.37 1.37
N VAL A 97 6.88 33.26 2.18
CA VAL A 97 6.82 34.68 1.86
C VAL A 97 8.20 35.29 2.01
N MET A 98 8.57 36.14 1.05
CA MET A 98 9.82 36.92 1.09
C MET A 98 9.52 38.41 1.24
N LYS A 99 10.30 39.09 2.09
CA LYS A 99 10.27 40.54 2.24
C LYS A 99 11.70 41.09 2.40
N ASP A 100 12.02 42.09 1.63
CA ASP A 100 13.33 42.75 1.64
C ASP A 100 14.53 41.80 1.50
N GLY A 101 14.35 40.74 0.66
CA GLY A 101 15.41 39.76 0.41
C GLY A 101 15.60 38.71 1.53
N LYS A 102 14.72 38.69 2.52
CA LYS A 102 14.71 37.70 3.62
C LYS A 102 13.50 36.79 3.53
N ILE A 103 13.71 35.50 3.77
CA ILE A 103 12.65 34.50 3.86
C ILE A 103 11.99 34.62 5.24
N LEU A 104 10.65 34.77 5.27
CA LEU A 104 9.85 34.77 6.48
C LEU A 104 9.41 33.35 6.84
N ASN A 105 9.09 33.11 8.11
CA ASN A 105 8.52 31.85 8.57
C ASN A 105 7.01 31.71 8.26
N GLU A 106 6.51 32.52 7.35
CA GLU A 106 5.13 32.49 6.88
C GLU A 106 5.02 31.67 5.61
N VAL A 107 4.11 30.67 5.61
CA VAL A 107 3.84 29.79 4.46
C VAL A 107 2.47 30.13 3.92
N VAL A 108 2.42 30.44 2.63
CA VAL A 108 1.19 30.73 1.90
C VAL A 108 0.97 29.68 0.83
N TYR A 109 -0.26 29.19 0.72
CA TYR A 109 -0.68 28.27 -0.33
C TYR A 109 -1.22 29.08 -1.52
N LEU A 110 -0.70 28.82 -2.70
CA LEU A 110 -1.10 29.49 -3.94
C LEU A 110 -1.65 28.50 -4.96
N THR A 111 -2.77 28.87 -5.58
CA THR A 111 -3.27 28.19 -6.79
C THR A 111 -2.41 28.55 -7.99
N ALA A 112 -2.52 27.80 -9.09
CA ALA A 112 -1.77 28.08 -10.33
C ALA A 112 -2.04 29.50 -10.86
N THR A 113 -3.29 29.94 -10.83
CA THR A 113 -3.70 31.30 -11.25
C THR A 113 -3.13 32.39 -10.35
N GLN A 114 -3.05 32.15 -9.04
CA GLN A 114 -2.48 33.10 -8.10
C GLN A 114 -0.94 33.19 -8.20
N GLU A 115 -0.31 32.13 -8.71
CA GLU A 115 1.13 32.04 -8.94
C GLU A 115 1.59 32.79 -10.20
N GLU A 116 0.70 32.96 -11.18
CA GLU A 116 0.99 33.60 -12.46
C GLU A 116 1.61 34.99 -12.27
N GLY A 117 2.72 35.25 -12.99
CA GLY A 117 3.47 36.48 -12.92
C GLY A 117 4.30 36.69 -11.65
N LYS A 118 4.29 35.77 -10.69
CA LYS A 118 5.07 35.88 -9.46
C LYS A 118 6.48 35.32 -9.63
N LYS A 119 7.45 36.03 -9.07
CA LYS A 119 8.87 35.67 -9.06
C LYS A 119 9.15 34.85 -7.80
N ILE A 120 9.44 33.57 -7.99
CA ILE A 120 9.61 32.58 -6.91
C ILE A 120 11.07 32.12 -6.91
N ALA A 121 11.78 32.30 -5.80
CA ALA A 121 13.15 31.84 -5.64
C ALA A 121 13.17 30.32 -5.44
N ALA A 122 14.01 29.61 -6.21
CA ALA A 122 14.12 28.16 -6.11
C ALA A 122 14.77 27.73 -4.78
N ALA A 123 14.38 26.55 -4.27
CA ALA A 123 14.95 25.98 -3.05
C ALA A 123 16.44 25.63 -3.13
N SER A 124 17.01 25.58 -4.35
CA SER A 124 18.43 25.29 -4.59
C SER A 124 19.37 26.44 -4.24
N ASN A 125 18.85 27.66 -4.05
CA ASN A 125 19.66 28.81 -3.69
C ASN A 125 20.23 28.68 -2.27
N LYS A 126 21.48 29.09 -2.10
CA LYS A 126 22.18 29.05 -0.79
C LYS A 126 21.67 30.13 0.15
N LEU A 127 21.37 29.74 1.37
CA LEU A 127 20.94 30.62 2.46
C LEU A 127 22.02 30.68 3.54
N ASP A 128 22.10 31.81 4.22
CA ASP A 128 22.89 31.97 5.46
C ASP A 128 22.08 31.44 6.67
N GLU A 129 22.68 31.45 7.85
CA GLU A 129 22.05 31.04 9.12
C GLU A 129 20.83 31.90 9.51
N ASN A 130 20.70 33.09 8.95
CA ASN A 130 19.63 34.06 9.23
C ASN A 130 18.47 33.96 8.19
N GLY A 131 18.54 33.02 7.24
CA GLY A 131 17.55 32.86 6.17
C GLY A 131 17.64 33.94 5.07
N GLN A 132 18.80 34.56 4.89
CA GLN A 132 19.08 35.48 3.77
C GLN A 132 19.85 34.75 2.68
N PHE A 133 19.63 35.16 1.42
CA PHE A 133 20.38 34.61 0.30
C PHE A 133 21.83 35.16 0.31
N ILE A 134 22.80 34.26 0.11
CA ILE A 134 24.21 34.60 0.05
C ILE A 134 24.50 35.36 -1.25
N ASP A 135 23.89 34.93 -2.35
CA ASP A 135 24.07 35.49 -3.67
C ASP A 135 23.08 36.63 -3.95
N LYS A 136 23.52 37.69 -4.59
CA LYS A 136 22.66 38.83 -5.02
C LYS A 136 21.72 38.45 -6.17
N LEU A 137 22.15 37.49 -7.01
CA LEU A 137 21.38 36.94 -8.12
C LEU A 137 21.00 35.49 -7.75
N VAL A 138 19.74 35.21 -7.71
CA VAL A 138 19.20 33.89 -7.34
C VAL A 138 18.44 33.24 -8.50
N VAL A 139 18.45 31.93 -8.55
CA VAL A 139 17.67 31.18 -9.50
C VAL A 139 16.19 31.38 -9.15
N THR A 140 15.44 31.92 -10.09
CA THR A 140 13.99 32.19 -9.93
C THR A 140 13.18 31.52 -11.01
N ARG A 141 11.99 31.12 -10.66
CA ARG A 141 10.97 30.59 -11.55
C ARG A 141 9.84 31.62 -11.69
N MET A 142 9.41 31.84 -12.93
CA MET A 142 8.24 32.66 -13.27
C MET A 142 7.62 32.12 -14.55
N ASP A 143 6.36 31.80 -14.53
CA ASP A 143 5.56 31.34 -15.71
C ASP A 143 6.22 30.20 -16.53
N GLY A 144 6.91 29.28 -15.85
CA GLY A 144 7.61 28.15 -16.48
C GLY A 144 9.04 28.44 -16.92
N GLU A 145 9.49 29.69 -16.89
CA GLU A 145 10.88 30.09 -17.19
C GLU A 145 11.74 30.11 -15.93
N ILE A 146 12.98 29.65 -16.08
CA ILE A 146 14.00 29.67 -15.01
C ILE A 146 15.08 30.71 -15.38
N LEU A 147 15.18 31.76 -14.60
CA LEU A 147 16.09 32.88 -14.84
C LEU A 147 16.81 33.27 -13.55
N HIS A 148 18.01 33.87 -13.69
CA HIS A 148 18.68 34.49 -12.56
C HIS A 148 18.19 35.94 -12.41
N ARG A 149 17.64 36.24 -11.22
CA ARG A 149 17.11 37.59 -10.91
C ARG A 149 17.64 38.10 -9.58
N PRO A 150 17.64 39.43 -9.39
CA PRO A 150 17.97 40.01 -8.09
C PRO A 150 17.01 39.54 -6.99
N VAL A 151 17.56 39.26 -5.82
CA VAL A 151 16.78 38.79 -4.64
C VAL A 151 15.65 39.78 -4.28
N ALA A 152 15.88 41.06 -4.43
CA ALA A 152 14.88 42.09 -4.11
C ALA A 152 13.61 42.04 -4.97
N GLU A 153 13.66 41.36 -6.12
CA GLU A 153 12.50 41.21 -7.00
C GLU A 153 11.64 39.99 -6.64
N CYS A 154 12.15 39.07 -5.79
CA CYS A 154 11.47 37.86 -5.42
C CYS A 154 10.48 38.12 -4.28
N GLY A 155 9.21 37.77 -4.49
CA GLY A 155 8.16 37.84 -3.46
C GLY A 155 7.94 36.56 -2.69
N TYR A 156 8.38 35.44 -3.25
CA TYR A 156 8.20 34.12 -2.68
C TYR A 156 9.44 33.25 -2.87
N ALA A 157 9.57 32.21 -2.05
CA ALA A 157 10.57 31.16 -2.19
C ALA A 157 9.92 29.79 -2.04
N ASP A 158 10.45 28.79 -2.73
CA ASP A 158 10.02 27.41 -2.58
C ASP A 158 10.20 26.95 -1.12
N LEU A 159 9.26 26.14 -0.62
CA LEU A 159 9.29 25.62 0.74
C LEU A 159 10.44 24.62 0.94
N SER A 160 10.60 23.71 -0.01
CA SER A 160 11.60 22.62 0.00
C SER A 160 11.77 22.06 -1.41
N SER A 161 12.91 21.46 -1.70
CA SER A 161 13.13 20.71 -2.95
C SER A 161 12.22 19.49 -3.10
N HIS A 162 11.80 18.88 -1.99
CA HIS A 162 10.87 17.74 -1.99
C HIS A 162 9.46 18.09 -2.44
N MET A 163 9.10 19.36 -2.50
CA MET A 163 7.75 19.78 -2.89
C MET A 163 7.39 19.44 -4.34
N VAL A 164 8.38 19.18 -5.19
CA VAL A 164 8.16 18.93 -6.63
C VAL A 164 7.60 17.56 -6.91
N VAL A 165 7.96 16.57 -6.11
CA VAL A 165 7.67 15.15 -6.35
C VAL A 165 6.57 14.61 -5.42
N GLY A 166 5.96 13.49 -5.80
CA GLY A 166 5.02 12.74 -4.97
C GLY A 166 5.72 11.92 -3.89
N VAL A 167 4.93 11.29 -3.02
CA VAL A 167 5.46 10.54 -1.86
C VAL A 167 6.36 9.39 -2.29
N ALA A 168 5.94 8.55 -3.25
CA ALA A 168 6.73 7.40 -3.70
C ALA A 168 8.04 7.85 -4.38
N ALA A 169 8.01 8.87 -5.22
CA ALA A 169 9.20 9.41 -5.86
C ALA A 169 10.16 10.05 -4.85
N SER A 170 9.66 10.66 -3.78
CA SER A 170 10.48 11.28 -2.73
C SER A 170 11.26 10.27 -1.87
N LEU A 171 10.90 8.99 -1.93
CA LEU A 171 11.59 7.89 -1.25
C LEU A 171 12.77 7.34 -2.06
N ILE A 172 12.97 7.76 -3.31
CA ILE A 172 14.08 7.29 -4.16
C ILE A 172 15.35 8.08 -3.77
N PRO A 173 16.36 7.42 -3.19
CA PRO A 173 17.62 8.10 -2.89
C PRO A 173 18.35 8.47 -4.20
N PHE A 174 19.00 9.63 -4.25
CA PHE A 174 19.70 10.16 -5.43
C PHE A 174 18.81 10.30 -6.68
N LEU A 175 17.54 10.64 -6.48
CA LEU A 175 16.57 10.81 -7.57
C LEU A 175 17.05 11.75 -8.68
N GLU A 176 17.79 12.79 -8.33
CA GLU A 176 18.37 13.79 -9.25
C GLU A 176 19.38 13.21 -10.23
N HIS A 177 19.93 12.03 -9.97
CA HIS A 177 20.87 11.32 -10.83
C HIS A 177 20.23 10.30 -11.73
N ASP A 178 18.93 9.99 -11.52
CA ASP A 178 18.19 9.01 -12.30
C ASP A 178 17.47 9.63 -13.48
N ASP A 179 17.41 8.91 -14.59
CA ASP A 179 16.52 9.25 -15.69
C ASP A 179 15.04 9.16 -15.25
N ALA A 180 14.22 10.11 -15.75
CA ALA A 180 12.81 10.20 -15.38
C ALA A 180 12.03 8.89 -15.65
N ASN A 181 12.33 8.18 -16.75
CA ASN A 181 11.70 6.91 -17.07
C ASN A 181 12.02 5.82 -16.03
N ARG A 182 13.26 5.76 -15.55
CA ARG A 182 13.67 4.79 -14.51
C ARG A 182 13.15 5.17 -13.14
N ALA A 183 13.08 6.44 -12.81
CA ALA A 183 12.45 6.93 -11.58
C ALA A 183 10.94 6.62 -11.55
N LEU A 184 10.23 6.73 -12.69
CA LEU A 184 8.84 6.34 -12.84
C LEU A 184 8.67 4.84 -12.55
N MET A 185 9.47 3.99 -13.16
CA MET A 185 9.43 2.53 -12.92
C MET A 185 9.72 2.22 -11.45
N GLY A 186 10.75 2.83 -10.85
CA GLY A 186 11.12 2.64 -9.45
C GLY A 186 10.03 3.05 -8.48
N SER A 187 9.41 4.22 -8.67
CA SER A 187 8.30 4.68 -7.83
C SER A 187 7.08 3.74 -7.91
N ASN A 188 6.77 3.23 -9.10
CA ASN A 188 5.70 2.25 -9.30
C ASN A 188 6.02 0.90 -8.64
N MET A 189 7.27 0.41 -8.72
CA MET A 189 7.69 -0.84 -8.11
C MET A 189 7.71 -0.79 -6.57
N GLN A 190 8.05 0.33 -5.94
CA GLN A 190 7.97 0.49 -4.49
C GLN A 190 6.57 0.20 -3.94
N ARG A 191 5.52 0.55 -4.68
CA ARG A 191 4.13 0.27 -4.30
C ARG A 191 3.74 -1.20 -4.36
N GLN A 192 4.52 -2.03 -5.07
CA GLN A 192 4.29 -3.47 -5.23
C GLN A 192 5.06 -4.32 -4.21
N ALA A 193 5.85 -3.69 -3.33
CA ALA A 193 6.66 -4.39 -2.34
C ALA A 193 5.78 -5.14 -1.33
N VAL A 194 5.97 -6.45 -1.23
CA VAL A 194 5.23 -7.32 -0.31
C VAL A 194 5.80 -7.21 1.11
N PRO A 195 4.96 -7.19 2.15
CA PRO A 195 5.42 -7.22 3.54
C PRO A 195 6.23 -8.47 3.85
N LEU A 196 7.45 -8.28 4.34
CA LEU A 196 8.35 -9.37 4.72
C LEU A 196 8.21 -9.70 6.21
N LEU A 197 8.55 -10.94 6.59
CA LEU A 197 8.62 -11.34 8.00
C LEU A 197 9.64 -10.51 8.79
N LYS A 198 10.77 -10.19 8.14
CA LYS A 198 11.87 -9.41 8.72
C LYS A 198 12.31 -8.34 7.72
N PRO A 199 11.60 -7.21 7.64
CA PRO A 199 12.05 -6.11 6.83
C PRO A 199 13.23 -5.40 7.50
N ASP A 200 14.12 -4.81 6.68
CA ASP A 200 15.22 -3.97 7.17
C ASP A 200 14.98 -2.51 6.76
N ALA A 201 15.17 -1.57 7.67
CA ALA A 201 15.20 -0.15 7.32
C ALA A 201 16.32 0.15 6.31
N PRO A 202 16.10 1.00 5.31
CA PRO A 202 17.11 1.30 4.30
C PRO A 202 18.34 1.96 4.92
N MET A 203 19.56 1.50 4.56
CA MET A 203 20.82 2.10 5.02
C MET A 203 21.01 3.51 4.47
N VAL A 204 20.51 3.75 3.26
CA VAL A 204 20.51 5.06 2.59
C VAL A 204 19.07 5.45 2.34
N GLY A 205 18.62 6.49 3.00
CA GLY A 205 17.25 7.00 2.91
C GLY A 205 17.23 8.50 2.59
N THR A 206 16.04 9.01 2.32
CA THR A 206 15.80 10.42 2.01
C THR A 206 15.33 11.23 3.22
N GLY A 207 15.02 10.57 4.34
CA GLY A 207 14.44 11.17 5.55
C GLY A 207 12.92 11.26 5.52
N VAL A 208 12.27 10.89 4.43
CA VAL A 208 10.81 10.87 4.28
C VAL A 208 10.20 9.58 4.85
N GLU A 209 11.00 8.54 5.01
CA GLU A 209 10.57 7.19 5.45
C GLU A 209 9.83 7.22 6.78
N LYS A 210 10.34 7.98 7.76
CA LYS A 210 9.69 8.16 9.07
C LYS A 210 8.34 8.87 8.99
N LEU A 211 8.26 9.87 8.11
CA LEU A 211 7.03 10.61 7.90
C LEU A 211 5.96 9.74 7.26
N VAL A 212 6.32 8.96 6.23
CA VAL A 212 5.42 8.03 5.56
C VAL A 212 4.93 6.94 6.52
N ALA A 213 5.83 6.32 7.29
CA ALA A 213 5.47 5.33 8.30
C ALA A 213 4.50 5.91 9.33
N ARG A 214 4.79 7.10 9.85
CA ARG A 214 3.94 7.78 10.82
C ARG A 214 2.55 8.12 10.26
N ASP A 215 2.49 8.59 9.03
CA ASP A 215 1.27 9.15 8.44
C ASP A 215 0.44 8.12 7.66
N SER A 216 0.95 6.90 7.49
CA SER A 216 0.20 5.77 6.91
C SER A 216 -0.95 5.26 7.80
N TRP A 217 -0.91 5.53 9.12
CA TRP A 217 -1.85 5.04 10.13
C TRP A 217 -1.79 3.52 10.39
N GLU A 218 -0.87 2.81 9.80
CA GLU A 218 -0.68 1.37 10.03
C GLU A 218 0.14 1.07 11.29
N CYS A 219 0.94 2.03 11.75
CA CYS A 219 1.66 1.98 13.02
C CYS A 219 0.78 2.44 14.20
N VAL A 220 1.08 1.96 15.40
CA VAL A 220 0.41 2.40 16.62
C VAL A 220 1.21 3.53 17.28
N LYS A 221 0.54 4.65 17.57
CA LYS A 221 1.13 5.83 18.22
C LYS A 221 0.59 6.00 19.62
N ALA A 222 1.45 6.45 20.55
CA ALA A 222 1.02 6.82 21.88
C ALA A 222 0.09 8.03 21.87
N LYS A 223 -1.08 7.90 22.47
CA LYS A 223 -2.07 9.01 22.57
C LYS A 223 -1.59 10.09 23.52
N ARG A 224 -0.94 9.68 24.60
CA ARG A 224 -0.40 10.54 25.66
C ARG A 224 0.99 10.07 26.06
N SER A 225 1.74 10.94 26.73
CA SER A 225 3.06 10.58 27.27
C SER A 225 2.92 9.70 28.52
N GLY A 226 3.80 8.73 28.73
CA GLY A 226 3.72 7.83 29.89
C GLY A 226 4.85 6.83 29.94
N VAL A 227 4.70 5.81 30.76
CA VAL A 227 5.62 4.70 30.92
C VAL A 227 4.91 3.41 30.53
N VAL A 228 5.59 2.56 29.76
CA VAL A 228 5.07 1.24 29.36
C VAL A 228 5.03 0.33 30.57
N GLU A 229 3.84 0.01 31.06
CA GLU A 229 3.64 -0.85 32.22
C GLU A 229 3.58 -2.32 31.84
N LYS A 230 2.99 -2.62 30.68
CA LYS A 230 2.91 -3.99 30.15
C LYS A 230 3.03 -3.97 28.63
N VAL A 231 3.76 -4.93 28.10
CA VAL A 231 3.88 -5.17 26.66
C VAL A 231 3.91 -6.67 26.39
N ASP A 232 3.07 -7.09 25.47
CA ASP A 232 3.08 -8.44 24.92
C ASP A 232 2.83 -8.40 23.40
N GLY A 233 2.79 -9.55 22.73
CA GLY A 233 2.60 -9.63 21.29
C GLY A 233 1.26 -9.10 20.78
N LYS A 234 0.27 -8.88 21.65
CA LYS A 234 -1.10 -8.46 21.29
C LYS A 234 -1.52 -7.14 21.93
N HIS A 235 -0.85 -6.69 22.99
CA HIS A 235 -1.30 -5.56 23.79
C HIS A 235 -0.14 -4.74 24.32
N ILE A 236 -0.33 -3.40 24.38
CA ILE A 236 0.57 -2.48 25.07
C ILE A 236 -0.28 -1.65 26.03
N TYR A 237 0.21 -1.50 27.27
CA TYR A 237 -0.38 -0.63 28.29
C TYR A 237 0.61 0.46 28.64
N VAL A 238 0.19 1.71 28.54
CA VAL A 238 0.98 2.89 28.90
C VAL A 238 0.29 3.60 30.04
N MET A 239 0.98 3.73 31.16
CA MET A 239 0.52 4.46 32.33
C MET A 239 1.18 5.84 32.37
N GLY A 240 0.40 6.85 32.66
CA GLY A 240 0.86 8.23 32.82
C GLY A 240 0.00 9.01 33.81
N GLU A 241 0.38 10.25 34.03
CA GLU A 241 -0.35 11.20 34.85
C GLU A 241 -0.65 12.44 34.03
N ASP A 242 -1.87 12.91 34.08
CA ASP A 242 -2.34 14.12 33.41
C ASP A 242 -3.24 14.88 34.40
N ASP A 243 -2.95 16.14 34.64
CA ASP A 243 -3.66 17.01 35.62
C ASP A 243 -3.85 16.41 37.03
N GLY A 244 -2.91 15.53 37.48
CA GLY A 244 -2.97 14.85 38.78
C GLY A 244 -3.81 13.57 38.79
N GLU A 245 -4.39 13.18 37.68
CA GLU A 245 -5.09 11.90 37.50
C GLU A 245 -4.22 10.86 36.80
N ILE A 246 -4.15 9.65 37.39
CA ILE A 246 -3.45 8.52 36.78
C ILE A 246 -4.35 7.91 35.71
N TYR A 247 -3.79 7.71 34.51
CA TYR A 247 -4.49 7.04 33.42
C TYR A 247 -3.70 5.82 32.93
N ILE A 248 -4.42 4.88 32.35
CA ILE A 248 -3.84 3.72 31.64
C ILE A 248 -4.44 3.71 30.23
N ASP A 249 -3.58 3.93 29.24
CA ASP A 249 -3.92 3.81 27.83
C ASP A 249 -3.69 2.39 27.36
N TYR A 250 -4.72 1.78 26.78
CA TYR A 250 -4.69 0.43 26.23
C TYR A 250 -4.60 0.48 24.70
N TYR A 251 -3.63 -0.26 24.15
CA TYR A 251 -3.38 -0.38 22.71
C TYR A 251 -3.44 -1.85 22.29
N PRO A 252 -4.57 -2.31 21.69
CA PRO A 252 -4.62 -3.64 21.09
C PRO A 252 -3.84 -3.64 19.77
N LEU A 253 -3.02 -4.66 19.56
CA LEU A 253 -2.25 -4.86 18.33
C LEU A 253 -2.98 -5.83 17.42
N GLN A 254 -3.11 -5.46 16.17
CA GLN A 254 -3.70 -6.30 15.13
C GLN A 254 -2.70 -7.34 14.66
N LYS A 255 -3.16 -8.59 14.52
CA LYS A 255 -2.34 -9.74 14.17
C LYS A 255 -2.95 -10.53 13.04
N ASN A 256 -2.14 -10.84 12.02
CA ASN A 256 -2.49 -11.73 10.92
C ASN A 256 -3.83 -11.38 10.23
N LEU A 257 -4.12 -10.10 10.05
CA LEU A 257 -5.28 -9.67 9.28
C LEU A 257 -4.96 -9.77 7.78
N ARG A 258 -5.95 -10.22 7.02
CA ARG A 258 -5.85 -10.24 5.57
C ARG A 258 -6.09 -8.84 5.00
N THR A 259 -5.17 -8.37 4.15
CA THR A 259 -5.39 -7.16 3.36
C THR A 259 -6.15 -7.47 2.06
N ASN A 260 -6.55 -6.43 1.34
CA ASN A 260 -7.23 -6.56 0.05
C ASN A 260 -6.41 -7.36 -1.00
N GLN A 261 -5.08 -7.31 -0.93
CA GLN A 261 -4.16 -8.02 -1.80
C GLN A 261 -3.66 -9.35 -1.19
N ASN A 262 -4.36 -9.88 -0.19
CA ASN A 262 -4.04 -11.11 0.50
C ASN A 262 -2.69 -11.10 1.24
N THR A 263 -2.11 -9.95 1.48
CA THR A 263 -0.91 -9.82 2.32
C THR A 263 -1.30 -9.84 3.80
N SER A 264 -0.34 -10.15 4.67
CA SER A 264 -0.55 -10.19 6.12
C SER A 264 -0.32 -8.82 6.74
N PHE A 265 -1.33 -8.29 7.42
CA PHE A 265 -1.21 -7.12 8.27
C PHE A 265 -0.90 -7.57 9.69
N ASP A 266 0.27 -7.21 10.19
CA ASP A 266 0.76 -7.61 11.50
C ASP A 266 1.45 -6.44 12.20
N GLN A 267 0.99 -6.10 13.41
CA GLN A 267 1.59 -5.05 14.22
C GLN A 267 2.53 -5.66 15.27
N LYS A 268 3.74 -5.11 15.38
CA LYS A 268 4.80 -5.59 16.28
C LYS A 268 5.20 -4.49 17.27
N PRO A 269 5.19 -4.74 18.59
CA PRO A 269 5.64 -3.76 19.57
C PRO A 269 7.14 -3.50 19.41
N ILE A 270 7.55 -2.23 19.46
CA ILE A 270 8.96 -1.80 19.42
C ILE A 270 9.44 -1.26 20.77
N VAL A 271 8.52 -1.02 21.69
CA VAL A 271 8.81 -0.52 23.04
C VAL A 271 9.04 -1.66 24.02
N LYS A 272 9.79 -1.36 25.09
CA LYS A 272 10.10 -2.32 26.16
C LYS A 272 9.38 -1.94 27.45
N LEU A 273 9.20 -2.93 28.34
CA LEU A 273 8.66 -2.71 29.67
C LEU A 273 9.47 -1.64 30.43
N GLY A 274 8.79 -0.69 31.06
CA GLY A 274 9.40 0.43 31.79
C GLY A 274 9.94 1.57 30.92
N GLN A 275 9.83 1.47 29.60
CA GLN A 275 10.27 2.54 28.68
C GLN A 275 9.32 3.75 28.77
N ARG A 276 9.90 4.94 28.86
CA ARG A 276 9.13 6.19 28.75
C ARG A 276 8.83 6.47 27.29
N VAL A 277 7.59 6.83 26.99
CA VAL A 277 7.09 7.19 25.66
C VAL A 277 6.47 8.59 25.69
N GLU A 278 6.61 9.29 24.56
CA GLU A 278 6.04 10.62 24.38
C GLU A 278 4.76 10.56 23.55
N LYS A 279 3.93 11.58 23.68
CA LYS A 279 2.74 11.73 22.82
C LYS A 279 3.12 11.70 21.34
N ASN A 280 2.37 10.94 20.53
CA ASN A 280 2.60 10.71 19.11
C ASN A 280 3.87 9.89 18.76
N GLN A 281 4.61 9.38 19.74
CA GLN A 281 5.68 8.44 19.48
C GLN A 281 5.11 7.11 18.98
N ILE A 282 5.76 6.50 17.98
CA ILE A 282 5.41 5.16 17.48
C ILE A 282 5.81 4.14 18.55
N ILE A 283 4.87 3.28 18.96
CA ILE A 283 5.03 2.24 19.97
C ILE A 283 4.93 0.84 19.43
N ALA A 284 4.32 0.69 18.24
CA ALA A 284 4.33 -0.56 17.50
C ALA A 284 4.42 -0.29 15.99
N ASP A 285 5.27 -1.06 15.32
CA ASP A 285 5.42 -1.05 13.88
C ASP A 285 4.27 -1.78 13.19
N GLY A 286 3.88 -1.29 12.02
CA GLY A 286 3.00 -1.99 11.09
C GLY A 286 3.76 -2.89 10.10
N PRO A 287 3.09 -3.40 9.06
CA PRO A 287 3.76 -4.11 7.97
C PRO A 287 4.75 -3.18 7.24
N ASN A 288 5.82 -3.74 6.68
CA ASN A 288 6.88 -3.00 5.99
C ASN A 288 7.49 -1.85 6.81
N MET A 289 7.60 -2.02 8.11
CA MET A 289 8.23 -1.04 9.00
C MET A 289 9.29 -1.69 9.88
N ASP A 290 10.33 -0.92 10.20
CA ASP A 290 11.39 -1.28 11.12
C ASP A 290 11.75 -0.06 11.97
N GLN A 291 11.58 -0.17 13.30
CA GLN A 291 11.83 0.87 14.29
C GLN A 291 11.18 2.23 13.98
N GLY A 292 9.96 2.21 13.46
CA GLY A 292 9.19 3.40 13.09
C GLY A 292 9.57 4.02 11.75
N GLU A 293 10.38 3.36 10.95
CA GLU A 293 10.72 3.75 9.58
C GLU A 293 10.11 2.80 8.56
N LEU A 294 9.81 3.31 7.36
CA LEU A 294 9.35 2.49 6.27
C LEU A 294 10.48 1.58 5.77
N ALA A 295 10.22 0.28 5.72
CA ALA A 295 11.16 -0.77 5.34
C ALA A 295 10.50 -1.68 4.29
N LEU A 296 10.64 -1.34 3.01
CA LEU A 296 9.97 -2.04 1.91
C LEU A 296 10.68 -3.33 1.48
N GLY A 297 11.84 -3.64 2.04
CA GLY A 297 12.63 -4.79 1.65
C GLY A 297 13.73 -5.10 2.65
N ILE A 298 14.87 -5.58 2.15
CA ILE A 298 16.06 -5.89 2.93
C ILE A 298 17.30 -5.24 2.33
N ASN A 299 18.33 -5.05 3.15
CA ASN A 299 19.65 -4.62 2.67
C ASN A 299 20.48 -5.84 2.28
N ALA A 300 20.58 -6.13 0.98
CA ALA A 300 21.30 -7.26 0.45
C ALA A 300 22.64 -6.86 -0.16
N MET A 301 23.68 -7.69 0.01
CA MET A 301 24.94 -7.54 -0.71
C MET A 301 24.72 -7.94 -2.16
N VAL A 302 25.01 -7.04 -3.10
CA VAL A 302 24.80 -7.21 -4.53
C VAL A 302 26.13 -7.12 -5.27
N ALA A 303 26.35 -8.01 -6.24
CA ALA A 303 27.45 -7.93 -7.20
C ALA A 303 26.90 -7.59 -8.59
N PHE A 304 27.38 -6.52 -9.18
CA PHE A 304 27.02 -6.09 -10.55
C PHE A 304 28.05 -6.67 -11.53
N MET A 305 27.77 -7.85 -12.08
CA MET A 305 28.64 -8.54 -13.02
C MET A 305 27.87 -9.55 -13.88
N PRO A 306 28.29 -9.84 -15.12
CA PRO A 306 27.77 -10.99 -15.86
C PRO A 306 28.14 -12.29 -15.15
N TRP A 307 27.21 -13.23 -15.03
CA TRP A 307 27.49 -14.52 -14.40
C TRP A 307 26.99 -15.69 -15.22
N ASN A 308 27.86 -16.22 -16.07
CA ASN A 308 27.61 -17.39 -16.94
C ASN A 308 26.32 -17.31 -17.79
N GLY A 309 25.84 -16.11 -18.08
CA GLY A 309 24.59 -15.86 -18.82
C GLY A 309 23.30 -16.08 -18.03
N TYR A 310 23.38 -16.52 -16.76
CA TYR A 310 22.16 -16.74 -15.94
C TYR A 310 21.47 -15.46 -15.48
N ASN A 311 22.14 -14.32 -15.58
CA ASN A 311 21.57 -13.00 -15.30
C ASN A 311 21.39 -12.16 -16.57
N PHE A 312 21.12 -12.81 -17.72
CA PHE A 312 20.83 -12.14 -18.98
C PHE A 312 19.55 -11.28 -18.88
N GLU A 313 19.60 -10.07 -19.43
CA GLU A 313 18.58 -9.04 -19.30
C GLU A 313 18.25 -8.69 -17.83
N ASP A 314 17.00 -8.86 -17.39
CA ASP A 314 16.53 -8.55 -16.04
C ASP A 314 16.56 -9.74 -15.08
N ALA A 315 17.21 -10.85 -15.47
CA ALA A 315 17.33 -12.02 -14.61
C ALA A 315 18.31 -11.75 -13.45
N ILE A 316 17.93 -12.22 -12.26
CA ILE A 316 18.73 -12.07 -11.04
C ILE A 316 19.08 -13.45 -10.51
N VAL A 317 20.37 -13.67 -10.21
CA VAL A 317 20.84 -14.87 -9.51
C VAL A 317 20.88 -14.58 -8.02
N ILE A 318 20.18 -15.37 -7.22
CA ILE A 318 20.12 -15.22 -5.77
C ILE A 318 20.92 -16.31 -5.06
N SER A 319 21.51 -15.97 -3.90
CA SER A 319 22.18 -16.93 -3.04
C SER A 319 21.18 -17.74 -2.23
N GLU A 320 21.41 -19.05 -2.09
CA GLU A 320 20.64 -19.93 -1.19
C GLU A 320 20.63 -19.44 0.28
N ARG A 321 21.64 -18.68 0.68
CA ARG A 321 21.71 -18.04 2.00
C ARG A 321 20.49 -17.17 2.30
N LEU A 322 19.89 -16.48 1.29
CA LEU A 322 18.70 -15.66 1.46
C LEU A 322 17.49 -16.50 1.85
N ILE A 323 17.37 -17.69 1.23
CA ILE A 323 16.31 -18.66 1.54
C ILE A 323 16.49 -19.19 2.97
N ARG A 324 17.71 -19.63 3.32
CA ARG A 324 18.02 -20.17 4.67
C ARG A 324 17.80 -19.17 5.81
N LYS A 325 17.89 -17.87 5.51
CA LYS A 325 17.68 -16.79 6.47
C LYS A 325 16.25 -16.24 6.49
N ASP A 326 15.37 -16.80 5.67
CA ASP A 326 14.00 -16.25 5.46
C ASP A 326 14.00 -14.76 5.08
N ALA A 327 15.01 -14.31 4.31
CA ALA A 327 15.24 -12.91 4.06
C ALA A 327 14.11 -12.25 3.23
N PHE A 328 13.54 -12.97 2.26
CA PHE A 328 12.42 -12.51 1.43
C PHE A 328 11.13 -13.29 1.70
N THR A 329 11.03 -13.95 2.84
CA THR A 329 9.86 -14.72 3.22
C THR A 329 8.70 -13.80 3.57
N SER A 330 7.54 -14.06 3.00
CA SER A 330 6.30 -13.33 3.24
C SER A 330 5.15 -14.27 3.59
N VAL A 331 4.12 -13.74 4.24
CA VAL A 331 2.91 -14.46 4.60
C VAL A 331 1.76 -13.94 3.77
N HIS A 332 1.04 -14.83 3.11
CA HIS A 332 -0.17 -14.52 2.35
C HIS A 332 -1.38 -15.22 2.96
N ILE A 333 -2.48 -14.50 3.11
CA ILE A 333 -3.70 -15.01 3.72
C ILE A 333 -4.79 -15.04 2.66
N TYR A 334 -5.26 -16.26 2.35
CA TYR A 334 -6.35 -16.47 1.41
C TYR A 334 -7.60 -16.91 2.15
N GLU A 335 -8.70 -16.28 1.84
CA GLU A 335 -10.02 -16.65 2.31
C GLU A 335 -10.79 -17.32 1.19
N LYS A 336 -11.41 -18.43 1.49
CA LYS A 336 -12.26 -19.19 0.56
C LYS A 336 -13.63 -19.38 1.19
N GLU A 337 -14.66 -19.05 0.43
CA GLU A 337 -16.04 -19.13 0.85
C GLU A 337 -16.78 -20.21 0.05
N VAL A 338 -17.58 -21.01 0.74
CA VAL A 338 -18.42 -22.05 0.14
C VAL A 338 -19.83 -21.93 0.68
N GLU A 339 -20.77 -21.79 -0.22
CA GLU A 339 -22.20 -21.77 0.10
C GLU A 339 -22.87 -23.12 -0.26
N ALA A 340 -23.71 -23.62 0.60
CA ALA A 340 -24.65 -24.68 0.27
C ALA A 340 -25.99 -24.05 -0.16
N ARG A 341 -26.42 -24.33 -1.39
CA ARG A 341 -27.60 -23.72 -2.01
C ARG A 341 -28.73 -24.71 -2.16
N GLU A 342 -29.96 -24.23 -2.08
CA GLU A 342 -31.13 -24.98 -2.43
C GLU A 342 -31.32 -25.03 -3.96
N LEU A 343 -31.29 -26.23 -4.54
CA LEU A 343 -31.43 -26.45 -5.97
C LEU A 343 -32.77 -27.06 -6.27
N LYS A 344 -33.22 -27.05 -7.54
CA LYS A 344 -34.52 -27.68 -7.96
C LYS A 344 -34.62 -29.15 -7.65
N HIS A 345 -33.51 -29.85 -7.51
CA HIS A 345 -33.45 -31.31 -7.29
C HIS A 345 -33.01 -31.71 -5.88
N GLY A 346 -32.93 -30.76 -4.93
CA GLY A 346 -32.56 -30.98 -3.53
C GLY A 346 -31.61 -29.92 -3.02
N VAL A 347 -31.22 -30.07 -1.77
CA VAL A 347 -30.30 -29.11 -1.09
C VAL A 347 -28.86 -29.61 -1.20
N GLU A 348 -27.92 -28.67 -1.52
CA GLU A 348 -26.51 -28.98 -1.38
C GLU A 348 -26.15 -29.07 0.11
N GLU A 349 -25.23 -29.95 0.46
CA GLU A 349 -24.86 -30.20 1.85
C GLU A 349 -23.33 -30.10 2.02
N ILE A 350 -22.91 -29.43 3.10
CA ILE A 350 -21.52 -29.44 3.54
C ILE A 350 -21.37 -30.62 4.49
N THR A 351 -20.56 -31.61 4.11
CA THR A 351 -20.42 -32.86 4.83
C THR A 351 -19.03 -33.49 4.63
N ARG A 352 -18.63 -34.31 5.58
CA ARG A 352 -17.45 -35.16 5.46
C ARG A 352 -17.70 -36.40 4.59
N ASP A 353 -18.97 -36.83 4.46
CA ASP A 353 -19.36 -38.00 3.68
C ASP A 353 -19.38 -37.69 2.18
N ILE A 354 -18.22 -37.79 1.54
CA ILE A 354 -17.99 -37.41 0.14
C ILE A 354 -17.85 -38.71 -0.68
N PRO A 355 -18.66 -38.93 -1.74
CA PRO A 355 -18.57 -40.11 -2.57
C PRO A 355 -17.22 -40.20 -3.30
N ASN A 356 -16.70 -41.43 -3.42
CA ASN A 356 -15.48 -41.78 -4.16
C ASN A 356 -14.18 -41.12 -3.62
N VAL A 357 -14.14 -40.77 -2.34
CA VAL A 357 -12.95 -40.25 -1.64
C VAL A 357 -12.62 -41.21 -0.50
N ARG A 358 -11.35 -41.54 -0.32
CA ARG A 358 -10.90 -42.46 0.73
C ARG A 358 -10.89 -41.78 2.10
N ASP A 359 -11.10 -42.56 3.16
CA ASP A 359 -11.08 -42.05 4.54
C ASP A 359 -9.75 -41.38 4.93
N ASP A 360 -8.64 -41.85 4.38
CA ASP A 360 -7.31 -41.25 4.58
C ASP A 360 -7.23 -39.80 4.07
N GLU A 361 -7.90 -39.53 2.95
CA GLU A 361 -7.97 -38.23 2.32
C GLU A 361 -8.93 -37.27 3.06
N LEU A 362 -9.76 -37.79 3.96
CA LEU A 362 -10.73 -37.05 4.77
C LEU A 362 -10.26 -36.87 6.24
N ALA A 363 -9.14 -37.45 6.63
CA ALA A 363 -8.68 -37.45 8.02
C ALA A 363 -8.45 -36.04 8.63
N HIS A 364 -8.14 -35.09 7.78
CA HIS A 364 -7.89 -33.70 8.15
C HIS A 364 -9.17 -32.85 8.27
N LEU A 365 -10.32 -33.36 7.86
CA LEU A 365 -11.61 -32.69 8.00
C LEU A 365 -12.24 -33.01 9.39
N ASP A 366 -12.99 -32.05 9.90
CA ASP A 366 -13.85 -32.26 11.07
C ASP A 366 -15.14 -33.04 10.74
N GLU A 367 -16.02 -33.22 11.71
CA GLU A 367 -17.28 -33.91 11.53
C GLU A 367 -18.25 -33.17 10.59
N SER A 368 -18.11 -31.84 10.50
CA SER A 368 -18.90 -30.97 9.61
C SER A 368 -18.39 -30.95 8.18
N GLY A 369 -17.22 -31.55 7.90
CA GLY A 369 -16.61 -31.58 6.57
C GLY A 369 -15.72 -30.37 6.28
N ILE A 370 -15.34 -29.61 7.30
CA ILE A 370 -14.44 -28.45 7.18
C ILE A 370 -13.04 -28.83 7.68
N VAL A 371 -12.00 -28.30 7.07
CA VAL A 371 -10.62 -28.54 7.47
C VAL A 371 -10.37 -28.07 8.92
N LYS A 372 -9.69 -28.90 9.71
CA LYS A 372 -9.35 -28.58 11.11
C LYS A 372 -8.33 -27.45 11.20
N ILE A 373 -8.49 -26.57 12.18
CA ILE A 373 -7.53 -25.48 12.45
C ILE A 373 -6.15 -26.08 12.80
N GLY A 374 -5.10 -25.51 12.21
CA GLY A 374 -3.71 -25.96 12.40
C GLY A 374 -3.28 -27.07 11.46
N THR A 375 -4.12 -27.50 10.51
CA THR A 375 -3.75 -28.50 9.51
C THR A 375 -2.83 -27.88 8.46
N THR A 376 -1.70 -28.53 8.17
CA THR A 376 -0.87 -28.18 7.01
C THR A 376 -1.55 -28.67 5.74
N ILE A 377 -1.86 -27.75 4.85
CA ILE A 377 -2.58 -28.01 3.59
C ILE A 377 -1.56 -28.12 2.44
N ARG A 378 -1.86 -29.03 1.51
CA ARG A 378 -1.11 -29.19 0.26
C ARG A 378 -2.05 -29.12 -0.93
N GLY A 379 -1.50 -28.76 -2.09
CA GLY A 379 -2.28 -28.72 -3.33
C GLY A 379 -3.04 -30.03 -3.59
N GLY A 380 -4.34 -29.91 -3.91
CA GLY A 380 -5.23 -31.05 -4.14
C GLY A 380 -5.97 -31.60 -2.90
N MET A 381 -5.64 -31.15 -1.67
CA MET A 381 -6.39 -31.55 -0.48
C MET A 381 -7.76 -30.86 -0.43
N ILE A 382 -8.73 -31.55 0.13
CA ILE A 382 -10.09 -31.01 0.34
C ILE A 382 -10.07 -30.03 1.51
N LEU A 383 -10.54 -28.80 1.27
CA LEU A 383 -10.69 -27.76 2.29
C LEU A 383 -12.07 -27.80 2.93
N VAL A 384 -13.10 -27.98 2.11
CA VAL A 384 -14.50 -28.10 2.54
C VAL A 384 -15.17 -29.18 1.71
N GLY A 385 -15.69 -30.19 2.36
CA GLY A 385 -16.49 -31.26 1.73
C GLY A 385 -17.88 -30.74 1.39
N LYS A 386 -18.23 -30.76 0.12
CA LYS A 386 -19.56 -30.37 -0.37
C LYS A 386 -20.10 -31.40 -1.35
N VAL A 387 -21.34 -31.78 -1.18
CA VAL A 387 -22.06 -32.66 -2.09
C VAL A 387 -23.28 -31.94 -2.65
N SER A 388 -23.59 -32.21 -3.91
CA SER A 388 -24.74 -31.63 -4.61
C SER A 388 -25.64 -32.76 -5.12
N PRO A 389 -26.96 -32.68 -4.99
CA PRO A 389 -27.85 -33.70 -5.51
C PRO A 389 -27.75 -33.81 -7.03
N LYS A 390 -27.72 -35.04 -7.54
CA LYS A 390 -27.74 -35.33 -8.97
C LYS A 390 -29.14 -35.15 -9.50
N GLY A 391 -29.35 -34.40 -10.57
CA GLY A 391 -30.66 -34.33 -11.22
C GLY A 391 -31.14 -35.72 -11.67
N GLU A 392 -32.45 -35.93 -11.76
CA GLU A 392 -33.05 -37.20 -12.20
C GLU A 392 -32.59 -37.59 -13.62
N VAL A 393 -31.53 -38.33 -13.71
CA VAL A 393 -31.11 -39.05 -14.92
C VAL A 393 -31.35 -40.50 -14.63
N LYS A 394 -32.08 -41.23 -15.53
CA LYS A 394 -32.23 -42.66 -15.41
C LYS A 394 -30.84 -43.32 -15.31
N PRO A 395 -30.55 -44.07 -14.25
CA PRO A 395 -29.20 -44.62 -14.03
C PRO A 395 -28.83 -45.59 -15.17
N THR A 396 -27.64 -45.41 -15.71
CA THR A 396 -27.05 -46.33 -16.67
C THR A 396 -26.79 -47.70 -16.01
N PRO A 397 -26.67 -48.81 -16.77
CA PRO A 397 -26.34 -50.13 -16.21
C PRO A 397 -25.04 -50.10 -15.37
N GLU A 398 -24.07 -49.30 -15.77
CA GLU A 398 -22.78 -49.10 -15.07
C GLU A 398 -22.99 -48.37 -13.73
N GLU A 399 -23.85 -47.34 -13.69
CA GLU A 399 -24.21 -46.64 -12.44
C GLU A 399 -24.97 -47.53 -11.47
N ARG A 400 -25.81 -48.50 -11.95
CA ARG A 400 -26.45 -49.51 -11.09
C ARG A 400 -25.45 -50.43 -10.44
N LEU A 401 -24.40 -50.81 -11.19
CA LEU A 401 -23.30 -51.63 -10.68
C LEU A 401 -22.47 -50.86 -9.63
N LEU A 402 -22.15 -49.58 -9.87
CA LEU A 402 -21.46 -48.72 -8.93
C LEU A 402 -22.26 -48.51 -7.64
N ARG A 403 -23.58 -48.35 -7.73
CA ARG A 403 -24.48 -48.28 -6.55
C ARG A 403 -24.44 -49.56 -5.71
N ALA A 404 -24.37 -50.72 -6.36
CA ALA A 404 -24.31 -52.02 -5.67
C ALA A 404 -22.96 -52.25 -4.95
N ILE A 405 -21.88 -51.69 -5.47
CA ILE A 405 -20.51 -51.82 -4.93
C ILE A 405 -20.20 -50.80 -3.86
N PHE A 406 -20.56 -49.54 -4.09
CA PHE A 406 -20.18 -48.38 -3.26
C PHE A 406 -21.31 -47.77 -2.40
N GLY A 407 -22.51 -48.40 -2.42
CA GLY A 407 -23.66 -47.97 -1.66
C GLY A 407 -24.58 -46.97 -2.37
N GLU A 408 -25.83 -46.83 -1.86
CA GLU A 408 -26.90 -46.03 -2.49
C GLU A 408 -26.53 -44.52 -2.61
N LYS A 409 -25.78 -43.99 -1.65
CA LYS A 409 -25.39 -42.55 -1.65
C LYS A 409 -24.53 -42.15 -2.85
N ALA A 410 -23.63 -43.01 -3.29
CA ALA A 410 -22.74 -42.75 -4.44
C ALA A 410 -23.44 -42.46 -5.78
N GLY A 411 -24.73 -42.86 -5.88
CA GLY A 411 -25.54 -42.67 -7.10
C GLY A 411 -26.38 -41.39 -7.12
N HIS A 412 -26.58 -40.71 -5.99
CA HIS A 412 -27.51 -39.60 -5.86
C HIS A 412 -26.86 -38.23 -5.72
N VAL A 413 -25.58 -38.18 -5.39
CA VAL A 413 -24.87 -36.92 -5.17
C VAL A 413 -23.59 -36.83 -6.02
N ILE A 414 -23.21 -35.61 -6.32
CA ILE A 414 -21.96 -35.25 -7.03
C ILE A 414 -21.08 -34.55 -6.05
N ASN A 415 -19.80 -34.93 -6.04
CA ASN A 415 -18.76 -34.21 -5.29
C ASN A 415 -18.50 -32.81 -5.88
N LYS A 416 -18.80 -31.79 -5.09
CA LYS A 416 -18.52 -30.37 -5.38
C LYS A 416 -17.67 -29.72 -4.28
N SER A 417 -16.84 -30.50 -3.63
CA SER A 417 -15.95 -30.06 -2.58
C SER A 417 -14.98 -28.98 -3.07
N LEU A 418 -14.60 -28.10 -2.17
CA LEU A 418 -13.56 -27.13 -2.41
C LEU A 418 -12.21 -27.77 -2.17
N TYR A 419 -11.37 -27.76 -3.18
CA TYR A 419 -10.00 -28.26 -3.13
C TYR A 419 -8.99 -27.12 -3.00
N CYS A 420 -7.87 -27.39 -2.33
CA CYS A 420 -6.71 -26.50 -2.35
C CYS A 420 -6.13 -26.42 -3.76
N PRO A 421 -5.93 -25.22 -4.32
CA PRO A 421 -5.28 -25.06 -5.62
C PRO A 421 -3.87 -25.67 -5.63
N PRO A 422 -3.40 -26.18 -6.79
CA PRO A 422 -2.03 -26.68 -6.91
C PRO A 422 -1.03 -25.54 -6.67
N GLY A 423 0.08 -25.85 -5.99
CA GLY A 423 1.13 -24.89 -5.68
C GLY A 423 0.91 -24.06 -4.41
N MET A 424 -0.15 -24.32 -3.66
CA MET A 424 -0.35 -23.80 -2.29
C MET A 424 0.08 -24.83 -1.25
N GLU A 425 0.80 -24.36 -0.23
CA GLU A 425 1.19 -25.10 0.96
C GLU A 425 0.88 -24.30 2.24
#